data_6107e0646a0aef4a4c456c1cc2436c80
#
_entry.id   6107e0646a0aef4a4c456c1cc2436c80
#
_cell.length_a   1.000
_cell.length_b   1.000
_cell.length_c   1.000
_cell.angle_alpha   90.00
_cell.angle_beta   90.00
_cell.angle_gamma   90.00
#
_symmetry.space_group_name_H-M   'P 1'
#
loop_
_entity.id
_entity.type
_entity.pdbx_description
1 polymer ?
#
loop_
_entity_poly.entity_id
_entity_poly.type
_entity_poly.pdbx_seq_one_letter_code
_entity_poly.pdbx_strand_id
1 'polypeptide(L)'
;MKTIGLIGGMGWQSTLDYYRIMNEAMEERTGGQHAAKIVMISLDFKEIELLIINNDFEIMTKIIIAAARKIERAGADLLLIGANTMHYIAQEVQQSIGISLVNITDVTIQKIKEKGLNKIGLLGTKFTMEQNFYKERIREKGIEVVVPELPDRDFIQHTITSELFKAILRP
;
A
#
# COMPACT_ATOMS: atom_id res chain seq x y z
N MET A 1 23.43 2.91 -6.02
CA MET A 1 22.10 3.33 -5.52
C MET A 1 21.06 2.36 -6.09
N LYS A 2 20.22 1.75 -5.26
CA LYS A 2 19.16 0.84 -5.70
C LYS A 2 18.02 1.61 -6.37
N THR A 3 17.39 0.99 -7.36
CA THR A 3 16.22 1.52 -8.07
C THR A 3 14.96 0.99 -7.41
N ILE A 4 14.05 1.86 -7.01
CA ILE A 4 12.79 1.53 -6.34
C ILE A 4 11.70 1.34 -7.40
N GLY A 5 11.03 0.20 -7.39
CA GLY A 5 9.80 -0.03 -8.14
C GLY A 5 8.58 0.44 -7.34
N LEU A 6 7.64 1.11 -7.98
CA LEU A 6 6.38 1.55 -7.36
C LEU A 6 5.19 1.24 -8.26
N ILE A 7 4.26 0.42 -7.78
CA ILE A 7 2.92 0.32 -8.37
C ILE A 7 2.04 1.35 -7.65
N GLY A 8 1.63 2.38 -8.38
CA GLY A 8 0.83 3.49 -7.87
C GLY A 8 -0.50 3.66 -8.63
N GLY A 9 -1.14 4.80 -8.44
CA GLY A 9 -2.39 5.17 -9.11
C GLY A 9 -3.66 4.75 -8.37
N MET A 10 -3.55 3.92 -7.33
CA MET A 10 -4.68 3.34 -6.59
C MET A 10 -4.90 3.94 -5.17
N GLY A 11 -5.14 5.14 -4.92
CA GLY A 11 -5.29 6.47 -5.34
C GLY A 11 -3.95 7.17 -5.61
N TRP A 12 -4.01 8.01 -6.59
CA TRP A 12 -2.86 8.77 -7.06
C TRP A 12 -2.28 9.73 -6.01
N GLN A 13 -3.09 10.21 -5.06
CA GLN A 13 -2.65 11.08 -3.97
C GLN A 13 -1.57 10.40 -3.10
N SER A 14 -1.82 9.15 -2.70
CA SER A 14 -0.80 8.36 -1.97
C SER A 14 0.46 8.17 -2.80
N THR A 15 0.32 8.01 -4.12
CA THR A 15 1.46 7.85 -5.03
C THR A 15 2.36 9.08 -5.04
N LEU A 16 1.78 10.29 -4.98
CA LEU A 16 2.52 11.54 -4.84
C LEU A 16 3.30 11.58 -3.52
N ASP A 17 2.68 11.18 -2.42
CA ASP A 17 3.35 11.11 -1.12
C ASP A 17 4.50 10.10 -1.13
N TYR A 18 4.31 8.91 -1.71
CA TYR A 18 5.41 7.96 -1.89
C TYR A 18 6.57 8.57 -2.67
N TYR A 19 6.29 9.22 -3.81
CA TYR A 19 7.31 9.87 -4.63
C TYR A 19 8.04 10.96 -3.85
N ARG A 20 7.30 11.85 -3.19
CA ARG A 20 7.85 12.95 -2.38
C ARG A 20 8.72 12.42 -1.26
N ILE A 21 8.20 11.51 -0.41
CA ILE A 21 8.91 10.98 0.76
C ILE A 21 10.19 10.22 0.37
N MET A 22 10.16 9.45 -0.73
CA MET A 22 11.35 8.75 -1.21
C MET A 22 12.45 9.74 -1.64
N ASN A 23 12.09 10.85 -2.27
CA ASN A 23 13.05 11.87 -2.68
C ASN A 23 13.58 12.68 -1.48
N GLU A 24 12.70 13.09 -0.56
CA GLU A 24 13.08 13.76 0.69
C GLU A 24 14.07 12.90 1.51
N ALA A 25 13.75 11.61 1.68
CA ALA A 25 14.63 10.69 2.39
C ALA A 25 15.98 10.46 1.67
N MET A 26 16.01 10.56 0.35
CA MET A 26 17.25 10.47 -0.42
C MET A 26 18.09 11.73 -0.21
N GLU A 27 17.50 12.90 -0.31
CA GLU A 27 18.17 14.19 -0.09
C GLU A 27 18.76 14.27 1.32
N GLU A 28 17.98 13.89 2.34
CA GLU A 28 18.42 13.85 3.75
C GLU A 28 19.65 12.93 3.94
N ARG A 29 19.65 11.76 3.29
CA ARG A 29 20.74 10.77 3.43
C ARG A 29 22.02 11.14 2.70
N THR A 30 21.90 11.84 1.58
CA THR A 30 23.04 12.13 0.71
C THR A 30 23.58 13.56 0.89
N GLY A 31 22.82 14.44 1.53
CA GLY A 31 23.20 15.83 1.79
C GLY A 31 23.35 16.68 0.53
N GLY A 32 22.65 16.33 -0.58
CA GLY A 32 22.83 17.04 -1.84
C GLY A 32 21.64 16.90 -2.80
N GLN A 33 21.83 17.33 -4.03
CA GLN A 33 20.80 17.32 -5.09
C GLN A 33 20.59 15.92 -5.70
N HIS A 34 20.43 14.90 -4.87
CA HIS A 34 20.17 13.53 -5.33
C HIS A 34 18.69 13.21 -5.24
N ALA A 35 18.13 12.67 -6.32
CA ALA A 35 16.79 12.11 -6.35
C ALA A 35 16.83 10.58 -6.21
N ALA A 36 15.76 9.99 -5.69
CA ALA A 36 15.58 8.55 -5.68
C ALA A 36 15.44 8.02 -7.11
N LYS A 37 16.12 6.91 -7.43
CA LYS A 37 15.88 6.20 -8.70
C LYS A 37 14.58 5.42 -8.58
N ILE A 38 13.58 5.77 -9.38
CA ILE A 38 12.24 5.19 -9.30
C ILE A 38 11.79 4.73 -10.69
N VAL A 39 11.29 3.50 -10.76
CA VAL A 39 10.48 2.99 -11.87
C VAL A 39 9.04 2.87 -11.37
N MET A 40 8.12 3.60 -11.98
CA MET A 40 6.74 3.64 -11.52
C MET A 40 5.77 3.24 -12.63
N ILE A 41 4.79 2.41 -12.27
CA ILE A 41 3.59 2.17 -13.08
C ILE A 41 2.39 2.68 -12.29
N SER A 42 1.71 3.66 -12.85
CA SER A 42 0.45 4.19 -12.31
C SER A 42 -0.71 3.50 -13.00
N LEU A 43 -1.55 2.82 -12.22
CA LEU A 43 -2.76 2.15 -12.69
C LEU A 43 -3.97 3.08 -12.61
N ASP A 44 -4.99 2.81 -13.40
CA ASP A 44 -6.28 3.49 -13.23
C ASP A 44 -7.03 2.86 -12.02
N PHE A 45 -7.27 3.71 -11.01
CA PHE A 45 -7.98 3.27 -9.81
C PHE A 45 -9.39 2.76 -10.13
N LYS A 46 -10.07 3.36 -11.11
CA LYS A 46 -11.45 2.95 -11.43
C LYS A 46 -11.53 1.53 -11.97
N GLU A 47 -10.57 1.11 -12.76
CA GLU A 47 -10.49 -0.28 -13.23
C GLU A 47 -10.29 -1.25 -12.06
N ILE A 48 -9.39 -0.94 -11.14
CA ILE A 48 -9.12 -1.78 -9.96
C ILE A 48 -10.30 -1.79 -8.99
N GLU A 49 -10.94 -0.64 -8.74
CA GLU A 49 -12.11 -0.52 -7.88
C GLU A 49 -13.27 -1.42 -8.38
N LEU A 50 -13.56 -1.41 -9.67
CA LEU A 50 -14.61 -2.24 -10.26
C LEU A 50 -14.34 -3.74 -10.07
N LEU A 51 -13.08 -4.16 -10.21
CA LEU A 51 -12.71 -5.56 -9.98
C LEU A 51 -12.90 -5.96 -8.50
N ILE A 52 -12.59 -5.08 -7.56
CA ILE A 52 -12.83 -5.33 -6.13
C ILE A 52 -14.33 -5.43 -5.84
N ILE A 53 -15.15 -4.51 -6.36
CA ILE A 53 -16.60 -4.49 -6.17
C ILE A 53 -17.25 -5.76 -6.73
N ASN A 54 -16.78 -6.23 -7.89
CA ASN A 54 -17.30 -7.43 -8.55
C ASN A 54 -16.70 -8.73 -7.98
N ASN A 55 -15.79 -8.66 -7.01
CA ASN A 55 -15.00 -9.79 -6.50
C ASN A 55 -14.14 -10.50 -7.56
N ASP A 56 -13.75 -9.80 -8.63
CA ASP A 56 -12.89 -10.31 -9.71
C ASP A 56 -11.40 -10.27 -9.31
N PHE A 57 -11.09 -10.84 -8.14
CA PHE A 57 -9.74 -10.81 -7.55
C PHE A 57 -8.69 -11.50 -8.44
N GLU A 58 -9.08 -12.52 -9.22
CA GLU A 58 -8.17 -13.20 -10.13
C GLU A 58 -7.67 -12.26 -11.23
N ILE A 59 -8.56 -11.47 -11.84
CA ILE A 59 -8.21 -10.49 -12.88
C ILE A 59 -7.37 -9.38 -12.28
N MET A 60 -7.77 -8.85 -11.13
CA MET A 60 -7.01 -7.83 -10.40
C MET A 60 -5.58 -8.31 -10.10
N THR A 61 -5.41 -9.54 -9.61
CA THR A 61 -4.10 -10.14 -9.32
C THR A 61 -3.24 -10.20 -10.58
N LYS A 62 -3.79 -10.63 -11.72
CA LYS A 62 -3.06 -10.66 -13.00
C LYS A 62 -2.58 -9.29 -13.43
N ILE A 63 -3.39 -8.24 -13.24
CA ILE A 63 -3.01 -6.85 -13.58
C ILE A 63 -1.85 -6.39 -12.70
N ILE A 64 -1.92 -6.59 -11.38
CA ILE A 64 -0.87 -6.19 -10.45
C ILE A 64 0.43 -6.97 -10.70
N ILE A 65 0.36 -8.28 -10.94
CA ILE A 65 1.51 -9.10 -11.31
C ILE A 65 2.14 -8.62 -12.63
N ALA A 66 1.33 -8.30 -13.62
CA ALA A 66 1.85 -7.78 -14.90
C ALA A 66 2.59 -6.45 -14.72
N ALA A 67 2.09 -5.55 -13.86
CA ALA A 67 2.76 -4.30 -13.50
C ALA A 67 4.07 -4.58 -12.74
N ALA A 68 4.06 -5.48 -11.75
CA ALA A 68 5.24 -5.86 -10.99
C ALA A 68 6.37 -6.40 -11.89
N ARG A 69 6.05 -7.30 -12.80
CA ARG A 69 7.01 -7.86 -13.77
C ARG A 69 7.56 -6.82 -14.76
N LYS A 70 6.74 -5.83 -15.16
CA LYS A 70 7.22 -4.73 -16.01
C LYS A 70 8.23 -3.85 -15.25
N ILE A 71 7.97 -3.56 -13.99
CA ILE A 71 8.85 -2.80 -13.10
C ILE A 71 10.17 -3.55 -12.89
N GLU A 72 10.12 -4.85 -12.60
CA GLU A 72 11.31 -5.68 -12.46
C GLU A 72 12.15 -5.69 -13.75
N ARG A 73 11.53 -5.91 -14.91
CA ARG A 73 12.22 -5.85 -16.22
C ARG A 73 12.81 -4.48 -16.55
N ALA A 74 12.25 -3.41 -16.00
CA ALA A 74 12.79 -2.06 -16.13
C ALA A 74 13.97 -1.80 -15.19
N GLY A 75 14.43 -2.80 -14.42
CA GLY A 75 15.64 -2.74 -13.60
C GLY A 75 15.42 -2.24 -12.17
N ALA A 76 14.23 -2.38 -11.62
CA ALA A 76 14.00 -2.13 -10.19
C ALA A 76 14.67 -3.22 -9.33
N ASP A 77 15.23 -2.83 -8.18
CA ASP A 77 15.88 -3.72 -7.21
C ASP A 77 14.93 -4.18 -6.10
N LEU A 78 13.82 -3.48 -5.92
CA LEU A 78 12.76 -3.80 -4.96
C LEU A 78 11.44 -3.22 -5.44
N LEU A 79 10.32 -3.72 -4.89
CA LEU A 79 8.97 -3.31 -5.25
C LEU A 79 8.21 -2.75 -4.06
N LEU A 80 7.49 -1.65 -4.27
CA LEU A 80 6.48 -1.10 -3.38
C LEU A 80 5.11 -1.13 -4.08
N ILE A 81 4.05 -1.34 -3.30
CA ILE A 81 2.66 -1.17 -3.75
C ILE A 81 2.05 -0.01 -2.96
N GLY A 82 1.71 1.08 -3.65
CA GLY A 82 1.22 2.32 -3.06
C GLY A 82 -0.26 2.28 -2.64
N ALA A 83 -0.76 1.10 -2.25
CA ALA A 83 -2.13 0.91 -1.79
C ALA A 83 -2.20 -0.21 -0.75
N ASN A 84 -2.75 0.07 0.43
CA ASN A 84 -2.87 -0.92 1.50
C ASN A 84 -3.71 -2.13 1.10
N THR A 85 -4.85 -1.90 0.46
CA THR A 85 -5.79 -2.95 0.02
C THR A 85 -5.12 -4.00 -0.89
N MET A 86 -4.18 -3.57 -1.74
CA MET A 86 -3.48 -4.47 -2.67
C MET A 86 -2.50 -5.43 -1.99
N HIS A 87 -2.19 -5.22 -0.71
CA HIS A 87 -1.40 -6.19 0.05
C HIS A 87 -2.16 -7.48 0.38
N TYR A 88 -3.46 -7.52 0.07
CA TYR A 88 -4.25 -8.75 0.07
C TYR A 88 -3.66 -9.84 -0.85
N ILE A 89 -3.06 -9.43 -1.97
CA ILE A 89 -2.42 -10.33 -2.95
C ILE A 89 -0.88 -10.24 -2.93
N ALA A 90 -0.31 -9.72 -1.83
CA ALA A 90 1.15 -9.49 -1.75
C ALA A 90 1.97 -10.79 -1.91
N GLN A 91 1.44 -11.92 -1.45
CA GLN A 91 2.11 -13.22 -1.56
C GLN A 91 2.21 -13.68 -3.01
N GLU A 92 1.11 -13.59 -3.77
CA GLU A 92 1.05 -13.95 -5.19
C GLU A 92 1.97 -13.05 -6.02
N VAL A 93 1.99 -11.75 -5.71
CA VAL A 93 2.90 -10.80 -6.36
C VAL A 93 4.34 -11.19 -6.07
N GLN A 94 4.72 -11.43 -4.80
CA GLN A 94 6.09 -11.82 -4.45
C GLN A 94 6.52 -13.12 -5.12
N GLN A 95 5.63 -14.11 -5.23
CA GLN A 95 5.93 -15.38 -5.92
C GLN A 95 6.11 -15.21 -7.44
N SER A 96 5.66 -14.11 -8.00
CA SER A 96 5.69 -13.85 -9.46
C SER A 96 6.91 -13.08 -9.95
N ILE A 97 7.73 -12.54 -9.03
CA ILE A 97 8.91 -11.69 -9.30
C ILE A 97 10.11 -12.16 -8.49
N GLY A 98 11.31 -11.86 -8.96
CA GLY A 98 12.58 -12.19 -8.29
C GLY A 98 13.07 -11.09 -7.35
N ILE A 99 12.57 -9.85 -7.48
CA ILE A 99 12.91 -8.75 -6.58
C ILE A 99 12.03 -8.76 -5.32
N SER A 100 12.54 -8.18 -4.22
CA SER A 100 11.80 -8.17 -2.95
C SER A 100 10.63 -7.19 -2.98
N LEU A 101 9.43 -7.65 -2.66
CA LEU A 101 8.29 -6.80 -2.32
C LEU A 101 8.40 -6.35 -0.86
N VAL A 102 8.48 -5.04 -0.63
CA VAL A 102 8.41 -4.47 0.71
C VAL A 102 6.93 -4.40 1.13
N ASN A 103 6.53 -5.29 2.03
CA ASN A 103 5.16 -5.32 2.52
C ASN A 103 4.92 -4.21 3.54
N ILE A 104 3.96 -3.33 3.27
CA ILE A 104 3.63 -2.19 4.15
C ILE A 104 3.24 -2.64 5.57
N THR A 105 2.59 -3.80 5.71
CA THR A 105 2.19 -4.32 7.02
C THR A 105 3.41 -4.67 7.87
N ASP A 106 4.47 -5.24 7.27
CA ASP A 106 5.70 -5.57 8.02
C ASP A 106 6.42 -4.32 8.52
N VAL A 107 6.50 -3.29 7.67
CA VAL A 107 7.09 -2.00 8.05
C VAL A 107 6.27 -1.33 9.16
N THR A 108 4.95 -1.42 9.07
CA THR A 108 4.03 -0.92 10.11
C THR A 108 4.23 -1.67 11.43
N ILE A 109 4.31 -2.99 11.39
CA ILE A 109 4.59 -3.83 12.58
C ILE A 109 5.91 -3.44 13.23
N GLN A 110 6.96 -3.24 12.43
CA GLN A 110 8.24 -2.79 12.95
C GLN A 110 8.10 -1.47 13.70
N LYS A 111 7.39 -0.49 13.13
CA LYS A 111 7.16 0.81 13.78
C LYS A 111 6.32 0.72 15.05
N ILE A 112 5.31 -0.16 15.09
CA ILE A 112 4.51 -0.42 16.29
C ILE A 112 5.40 -0.96 17.41
N LYS A 113 6.27 -1.92 17.09
CA LYS A 113 7.22 -2.51 18.06
C LYS A 113 8.27 -1.51 18.56
N GLU A 114 8.81 -0.69 17.66
CA GLU A 114 9.76 0.39 18.02
C GLU A 114 9.14 1.37 19.05
N LYS A 115 7.82 1.56 18.99
CA LYS A 115 7.07 2.38 19.96
C LYS A 115 6.63 1.63 21.22
N GLY A 116 6.94 0.35 21.35
CA GLY A 116 6.55 -0.48 22.49
C GLY A 116 5.03 -0.73 22.61
N LEU A 117 4.28 -0.57 21.51
CA LEU A 117 2.82 -0.76 21.53
C LEU A 117 2.47 -2.23 21.32
N ASN A 118 1.50 -2.72 22.10
CA ASN A 118 0.96 -4.08 22.00
C ASN A 118 -0.52 -4.12 21.60
N LYS A 119 -1.14 -2.96 21.40
CA LYS A 119 -2.53 -2.80 20.97
C LYS A 119 -2.66 -1.58 20.07
N ILE A 120 -3.34 -1.74 18.93
CA ILE A 120 -3.55 -0.65 17.96
C ILE A 120 -4.98 -0.64 17.44
N GLY A 121 -5.46 0.54 17.04
CA GLY A 121 -6.65 0.70 16.21
C GLY A 121 -6.28 0.66 14.73
N LEU A 122 -7.01 -0.11 13.93
CA LEU A 122 -6.84 -0.17 12.48
C LEU A 122 -8.00 0.59 11.81
N LEU A 123 -7.66 1.68 11.13
CA LEU A 123 -8.55 2.45 10.27
C LEU A 123 -8.09 2.35 8.83
N GLY A 124 -9.03 2.24 7.89
CA GLY A 124 -8.73 2.13 6.47
C GLY A 124 -10.00 1.92 5.65
N THR A 125 -9.85 1.45 4.41
CA THR A 125 -11.02 1.02 3.63
C THR A 125 -11.74 -0.10 4.37
N LYS A 126 -13.06 -0.24 4.11
CA LYS A 126 -13.86 -1.33 4.68
C LYS A 126 -13.20 -2.68 4.40
N PHE A 127 -12.68 -2.90 3.19
CA PHE A 127 -11.94 -4.09 2.83
C PHE A 127 -10.72 -4.32 3.75
N THR A 128 -9.91 -3.31 4.02
CA THR A 128 -8.73 -3.41 4.90
C THR A 128 -9.12 -3.72 6.35
N MET A 129 -10.20 -3.11 6.86
CA MET A 129 -10.65 -3.33 8.23
C MET A 129 -11.33 -4.69 8.42
N GLU A 130 -12.04 -5.21 7.42
CA GLU A 130 -12.83 -6.45 7.52
C GLU A 130 -12.05 -7.69 7.14
N GLN A 131 -11.23 -7.65 6.08
CA GLN A 131 -10.43 -8.79 5.66
C GLN A 131 -9.31 -9.11 6.66
N ASN A 132 -8.89 -10.36 6.68
CA ASN A 132 -7.96 -10.86 7.69
C ASN A 132 -6.49 -10.60 7.35
N PHE A 133 -6.13 -10.45 6.08
CA PHE A 133 -4.74 -10.37 5.62
C PHE A 133 -3.87 -9.36 6.39
N TYR A 134 -4.44 -8.21 6.77
CA TYR A 134 -3.74 -7.17 7.52
C TYR A 134 -3.73 -7.48 9.02
N LYS A 135 -4.91 -7.82 9.58
CA LYS A 135 -5.10 -8.07 11.01
C LYS A 135 -4.32 -9.29 11.49
N GLU A 136 -4.39 -10.41 10.76
CA GLU A 136 -3.72 -11.65 11.15
C GLU A 136 -2.21 -11.47 11.16
N ARG A 137 -1.64 -10.84 10.12
CA ARG A 137 -0.20 -10.58 10.05
C ARG A 137 0.32 -9.75 11.23
N ILE A 138 -0.48 -8.80 11.73
CA ILE A 138 -0.15 -8.01 12.92
C ILE A 138 -0.31 -8.85 14.20
N ARG A 139 -1.41 -9.62 14.31
CA ARG A 139 -1.68 -10.47 15.47
C ARG A 139 -0.65 -11.58 15.66
N GLU A 140 -0.14 -12.16 14.58
CA GLU A 140 0.96 -13.13 14.61
C GLU A 140 2.24 -12.60 15.26
N LYS A 141 2.40 -11.29 15.32
CA LYS A 141 3.53 -10.61 15.98
C LYS A 141 3.24 -10.19 17.42
N GLY A 142 2.12 -10.68 18.00
CA GLY A 142 1.73 -10.43 19.39
C GLY A 142 1.08 -9.06 19.63
N ILE A 143 0.56 -8.41 18.57
CA ILE A 143 -0.07 -7.10 18.67
C ILE A 143 -1.58 -7.26 18.53
N GLU A 144 -2.35 -6.77 19.50
CA GLU A 144 -3.81 -6.73 19.43
C GLU A 144 -4.27 -5.68 18.42
N VAL A 145 -5.19 -6.08 17.53
CA VAL A 145 -5.77 -5.18 16.53
C VAL A 145 -7.26 -5.01 16.80
N VAL A 146 -7.67 -3.77 17.03
CA VAL A 146 -9.07 -3.37 17.19
C VAL A 146 -9.52 -2.63 15.94
N VAL A 147 -10.72 -2.89 15.47
CA VAL A 147 -11.38 -2.16 14.38
C VAL A 147 -12.68 -1.54 14.92
N PRO A 148 -13.14 -0.43 14.35
CA PRO A 148 -14.42 0.17 14.73
C PRO A 148 -15.61 -0.75 14.51
N GLU A 149 -16.71 -0.45 15.16
CA GLU A 149 -18.01 -1.10 14.91
C GLU A 149 -18.52 -0.82 13.49
N LEU A 150 -19.48 -1.63 13.02
CA LEU A 150 -19.92 -1.59 11.63
C LEU A 150 -20.39 -0.20 11.16
N PRO A 151 -21.19 0.58 11.93
CA PRO A 151 -21.61 1.92 11.49
C PRO A 151 -20.41 2.86 11.26
N ASP A 152 -19.41 2.81 12.13
CA ASP A 152 -18.22 3.64 12.03
C ASP A 152 -17.34 3.22 10.84
N ARG A 153 -17.26 1.91 10.55
CA ARG A 153 -16.57 1.42 9.36
C ARG A 153 -17.21 1.90 8.07
N ASP A 154 -18.54 1.95 8.02
CA ASP A 154 -19.29 2.48 6.87
C ASP A 154 -19.06 3.98 6.71
N PHE A 155 -19.05 4.73 7.82
CA PHE A 155 -18.73 6.16 7.83
C PHE A 155 -17.29 6.40 7.32
N ILE A 156 -16.29 5.66 7.82
CA ILE A 156 -14.90 5.77 7.41
C ILE A 156 -14.76 5.46 5.91
N GLN A 157 -15.39 4.37 5.44
CA GLN A 157 -15.37 4.01 4.02
C GLN A 157 -15.96 5.14 3.16
N HIS A 158 -17.10 5.70 3.56
CA HIS A 158 -17.72 6.82 2.86
C HIS A 158 -16.79 8.03 2.82
N THR A 159 -16.18 8.40 3.93
CA THR A 159 -15.24 9.52 4.01
C THR A 159 -14.03 9.31 3.08
N ILE A 160 -13.44 8.10 3.07
CA ILE A 160 -12.33 7.77 2.19
C ILE A 160 -12.72 7.96 0.71
N THR A 161 -13.86 7.41 0.30
CA THR A 161 -14.24 7.38 -1.13
C THR A 161 -14.85 8.69 -1.62
N SER A 162 -15.60 9.40 -0.78
CA SER A 162 -16.32 10.62 -1.19
C SER A 162 -15.56 11.91 -0.92
N GLU A 163 -14.61 11.91 0.01
CA GLU A 163 -13.88 13.11 0.43
C GLU A 163 -12.36 12.97 0.18
N LEU A 164 -11.68 12.01 0.83
CA LEU A 164 -10.22 11.92 0.77
C LEU A 164 -9.69 11.63 -0.64
N PHE A 165 -10.32 10.73 -1.38
CA PHE A 165 -9.94 10.46 -2.78
C PHE A 165 -10.18 11.64 -3.71
N LYS A 166 -11.01 12.61 -3.30
CA LYS A 166 -11.24 13.86 -4.03
C LYS A 166 -10.40 15.01 -3.49
N ALA A 167 -9.49 14.75 -2.56
CA ALA A 167 -8.70 15.74 -1.84
C ALA A 167 -9.57 16.80 -1.11
N ILE A 168 -10.78 16.43 -0.70
CA ILE A 168 -11.66 17.27 0.10
C ILE A 168 -11.28 17.05 1.56
N LEU A 169 -10.56 18.00 2.14
CA LEU A 169 -10.25 18.02 3.57
C LEU A 169 -11.21 19.02 4.23
N ARG A 170 -12.14 18.51 5.04
CA ARG A 170 -12.99 19.37 5.88
C ARG A 170 -12.27 19.67 7.19
N PRO A 171 -12.34 20.90 7.70
CA PRO A 171 -11.76 21.26 8.99
C PRO A 171 -12.43 20.52 10.14
#